data_6de0f828ce1a103faff0e838e5c6a6dc
#
_entry.id   6de0f828ce1a103faff0e838e5c6a6dc
#
_cell.length_a   1.000
_cell.length_b   1.000
_cell.length_c   1.000
_cell.angle_alpha   90.00
_cell.angle_beta   90.00
_cell.angle_gamma   90.00
#
_symmetry.space_group_name_H-M   'P 1'
#
loop_
_entity.id
_entity.type
_entity.pdbx_description
1 polymer ?
#
loop_
_entity_poly.entity_id
_entity_poly.type
_entity_poly.pdbx_seq_one_letter_code
_entity_poly.pdbx_strand_id
1 'polypeptide(L)'
;MAEPRRRSTTLRARSKVWIERDGQVVMSEYRARLLEAIDREGSVAAAADALGLPNRTAWKKLREIEEAAGTALLESGSGGAMGGQSRLTPAAEEMLIAFRRIADPVDEDVQERFMDEQEHFRR
;
A
#
# COMPACT_ATOMS: atom_id res chain seq x y z
N MET A 1 -35.56 -7.51 -24.69
CA MET A 1 -34.90 -7.98 -23.67
C MET A 1 -33.91 -7.04 -23.18
N ALA A 2 -33.87 -7.01 -22.02
CA ALA A 2 -32.99 -6.11 -21.52
C ALA A 2 -31.67 -6.63 -21.71
N GLU A 3 -30.81 -5.85 -22.15
CA GLU A 3 -29.54 -6.17 -22.25
C GLU A 3 -29.05 -6.42 -20.92
N PRO A 4 -28.44 -7.44 -20.70
CA PRO A 4 -27.92 -7.69 -19.40
C PRO A 4 -27.07 -6.54 -19.09
N ARG A 5 -27.22 -6.07 -17.96
CA ARG A 5 -26.43 -5.06 -17.58
C ARG A 5 -25.09 -5.37 -17.87
N ARG A 6 -24.58 -4.72 -18.73
CA ARG A 6 -23.29 -4.98 -19.08
C ARG A 6 -22.45 -4.46 -18.02
N ARG A 7 -21.68 -5.26 -17.42
CA ARG A 7 -20.79 -4.79 -16.53
C ARG A 7 -19.91 -3.94 -17.26
N SER A 8 -19.60 -2.83 -16.77
CA SER A 8 -18.63 -2.01 -17.36
C SER A 8 -17.37 -2.76 -17.28
N THR A 9 -16.89 -3.25 -18.34
CA THR A 9 -15.63 -3.94 -18.31
C THR A 9 -14.59 -2.99 -18.80
N THR A 10 -13.73 -2.60 -17.90
CA THR A 10 -12.62 -1.75 -18.27
C THR A 10 -11.36 -2.59 -18.18
N LEU A 11 -10.69 -2.70 -19.27
CA LEU A 11 -9.44 -3.42 -19.28
C LEU A 11 -8.34 -2.52 -18.75
N ARG A 12 -7.50 -3.06 -17.93
CA ARG A 12 -6.38 -2.32 -17.37
C ARG A 12 -5.21 -3.25 -17.20
N ALA A 13 -4.04 -2.78 -17.47
CA ALA A 13 -2.85 -3.52 -17.11
C ALA A 13 -2.43 -3.09 -15.72
N ARG A 14 -1.84 -3.98 -14.98
CA ARG A 14 -1.41 -3.66 -13.63
C ARG A 14 0.01 -4.15 -13.46
N SER A 15 0.74 -3.47 -12.62
CA SER A 15 2.09 -3.88 -12.31
C SER A 15 2.20 -4.14 -10.82
N LYS A 16 3.19 -4.91 -10.46
CA LYS A 16 3.41 -5.22 -9.07
C LYS A 16 4.90 -5.15 -8.81
N VAL A 17 5.28 -4.21 -7.98
CA VAL A 17 6.67 -4.00 -7.63
C VAL A 17 6.81 -4.23 -6.14
N TRP A 18 7.85 -4.93 -5.74
CA TRP A 18 8.15 -5.02 -4.32
C TRP A 18 9.65 -5.06 -4.16
N ILE A 19 10.10 -4.67 -2.98
CA ILE A 19 11.53 -4.61 -2.65
C ILE A 19 11.82 -5.75 -1.68
N GLU A 20 12.87 -6.51 -1.95
CA GLU A 20 13.26 -7.65 -1.12
C GLU A 20 14.66 -7.46 -0.57
N ARG A 21 14.87 -8.08 0.59
CA ARG A 21 16.20 -8.23 1.14
C ARG A 21 16.34 -9.72 1.41
N ASP A 22 17.25 -10.37 0.70
CA ASP A 22 17.48 -11.80 0.87
C ASP A 22 16.20 -12.62 0.76
N GLY A 23 15.37 -12.28 -0.21
CA GLY A 23 14.14 -13.02 -0.45
C GLY A 23 12.97 -12.64 0.44
N GLN A 24 13.18 -11.72 1.38
CA GLN A 24 12.12 -11.28 2.27
C GLN A 24 11.62 -9.93 1.83
N VAL A 25 10.32 -9.78 1.77
CA VAL A 25 9.73 -8.53 1.33
C VAL A 25 10.02 -7.44 2.35
N VAL A 26 10.58 -6.33 1.89
CA VAL A 26 10.79 -5.16 2.72
C VAL A 26 9.65 -4.16 2.48
N MET A 27 9.31 -3.92 1.23
CA MET A 27 8.24 -2.98 0.92
C MET A 27 7.47 -3.49 -0.28
N SER A 28 6.18 -3.26 -0.26
CA SER A 28 5.29 -3.67 -1.33
C SER A 28 4.14 -2.68 -1.37
N GLU A 29 3.31 -2.79 -2.38
CA GLU A 29 2.15 -1.93 -2.50
C GLU A 29 1.25 -2.06 -1.27
N TYR A 30 1.00 -3.29 -0.82
CA TYR A 30 0.16 -3.50 0.34
C TYR A 30 0.75 -2.83 1.59
N ARG A 31 2.06 -3.01 1.78
CA ARG A 31 2.73 -2.43 2.95
C ARG A 31 2.74 -0.91 2.87
N ALA A 32 2.98 -0.38 1.67
CA ALA A 32 2.97 1.06 1.48
C ALA A 32 1.58 1.63 1.80
N ARG A 33 0.53 0.95 1.37
CA ARG A 33 -0.82 1.43 1.63
C ARG A 33 -1.15 1.43 3.11
N LEU A 34 -0.67 0.43 3.83
CA LEU A 34 -0.92 0.40 5.27
C LEU A 34 -0.22 1.58 5.96
N LEU A 35 1.04 1.81 5.63
CA LEU A 35 1.76 2.93 6.22
C LEU A 35 1.14 4.26 5.84
N GLU A 36 0.75 4.40 4.58
CA GLU A 36 0.11 5.65 4.13
C GLU A 36 -1.23 5.86 4.83
N ALA A 37 -1.96 4.78 5.07
CA ALA A 37 -3.22 4.90 5.77
C ALA A 37 -3.02 5.34 7.22
N ILE A 38 -1.99 4.82 7.86
CA ILE A 38 -1.69 5.22 9.23
C ILE A 38 -1.34 6.71 9.27
N ASP A 39 -0.56 7.15 8.29
CA ASP A 39 -0.17 8.55 8.22
C ASP A 39 -1.40 9.44 8.00
N ARG A 40 -2.26 9.04 7.11
CA ARG A 40 -3.44 9.83 6.78
C ARG A 40 -4.47 9.82 7.90
N GLU A 41 -4.69 8.67 8.52
CA GLU A 41 -5.73 8.53 9.53
C GLU A 41 -5.27 8.89 10.93
N GLY A 42 -3.98 8.92 11.15
CA GLY A 42 -3.45 9.34 12.44
C GLY A 42 -3.32 8.26 13.50
N SER A 43 -3.75 7.05 13.21
CA SER A 43 -3.58 5.95 14.15
C SER A 43 -3.67 4.62 13.43
N VAL A 44 -3.12 3.59 14.04
CA VAL A 44 -3.22 2.25 13.48
C VAL A 44 -4.66 1.76 13.48
N ALA A 45 -5.39 2.05 14.55
CA ALA A 45 -6.78 1.62 14.63
C ALA A 45 -7.63 2.25 13.54
N ALA A 46 -7.46 3.54 13.32
CA ALA A 46 -8.23 4.23 12.29
C ALA A 46 -7.84 3.75 10.89
N ALA A 47 -6.55 3.48 10.69
CA ALA A 47 -6.09 2.95 9.41
C ALA A 47 -6.67 1.57 9.16
N ALA A 48 -6.66 0.72 10.18
CA ALA A 48 -7.23 -0.61 10.05
C ALA A 48 -8.69 -0.53 9.66
N ASP A 49 -9.43 0.34 10.32
CA ASP A 49 -10.82 0.52 10.03
C ASP A 49 -11.03 0.97 8.59
N ALA A 50 -10.25 1.95 8.15
CA ALA A 50 -10.34 2.46 6.79
C ALA A 50 -10.02 1.40 5.75
N LEU A 51 -9.16 0.46 6.08
CA LEU A 51 -8.76 -0.59 5.15
C LEU A 51 -9.57 -1.87 5.31
N GLY A 52 -10.52 -1.89 6.22
CA GLY A 52 -11.33 -3.07 6.44
C GLY A 52 -10.58 -4.20 7.11
N LEU A 53 -9.58 -3.89 7.92
CA LEU A 53 -8.79 -4.90 8.60
C LEU A 53 -9.09 -4.91 10.08
N PRO A 54 -9.05 -6.09 10.71
CA PRO A 54 -9.09 -6.12 12.17
C PRO A 54 -7.87 -5.38 12.72
N ASN A 55 -8.05 -4.69 13.81
CA ASN A 55 -6.96 -3.93 14.42
C ASN A 55 -5.75 -4.81 14.71
N ARG A 56 -6.00 -6.01 15.20
CA ARG A 56 -4.94 -6.94 15.50
C ARG A 56 -4.12 -7.29 14.26
N THR A 57 -4.80 -7.47 13.13
CA THR A 57 -4.14 -7.80 11.88
C THR A 57 -3.24 -6.64 11.44
N ALA A 58 -3.73 -5.41 11.55
CA ALA A 58 -2.94 -4.25 11.17
C ALA A 58 -1.67 -4.16 12.01
N TRP A 59 -1.79 -4.37 13.33
CA TRP A 59 -0.63 -4.33 14.20
C TRP A 59 0.38 -5.44 13.87
N LYS A 60 -0.14 -6.63 13.57
CA LYS A 60 0.73 -7.74 13.22
C LYS A 60 1.50 -7.44 11.94
N LYS A 61 0.81 -6.93 10.94
CA LYS A 61 1.45 -6.58 9.69
C LYS A 61 2.48 -5.47 9.89
N LEU A 62 2.15 -4.50 10.69
CA LEU A 62 3.08 -3.41 10.96
C LEU A 62 4.37 -3.93 11.58
N ARG A 63 4.26 -4.83 12.54
CA ARG A 63 5.45 -5.40 13.16
C ARG A 63 6.29 -6.17 12.15
N GLU A 64 5.63 -6.89 11.25
CA GLU A 64 6.33 -7.61 10.21
C GLU A 64 7.08 -6.65 9.29
N ILE A 65 6.46 -5.51 8.98
CA ILE A 65 7.08 -4.52 8.13
C ILE A 65 8.29 -3.91 8.83
N GLU A 66 8.14 -3.57 10.10
CA GLU A 66 9.24 -2.99 10.86
C GLU A 66 10.40 -3.97 10.98
N GLU A 67 10.09 -5.23 11.21
CA GLU A 67 11.11 -6.22 11.32
C GLU A 67 11.88 -6.38 10.02
N ALA A 68 11.17 -6.42 8.91
CA ALA A 68 11.82 -6.55 7.62
C ALA A 68 12.63 -5.30 7.28
N ALA A 69 12.15 -4.13 7.67
CA ALA A 69 12.86 -2.88 7.40
C ALA A 69 14.06 -2.70 8.31
N GLY A 70 14.05 -3.34 9.47
CA GLY A 70 15.15 -3.22 10.41
C GLY A 70 15.14 -1.92 11.19
N THR A 71 14.01 -1.23 11.23
CA THR A 71 13.92 0.02 11.96
C THR A 71 12.47 0.29 12.30
N ALA A 72 12.26 1.15 13.27
CA ALA A 72 10.91 1.54 13.64
C ALA A 72 10.32 2.41 12.54
N LEU A 73 9.09 2.17 12.22
CA LEU A 73 8.40 2.92 11.19
C LEU A 73 7.29 3.80 11.77
N LEU A 74 6.97 3.59 13.04
CA LEU A 74 5.97 4.41 13.71
C LEU A 74 6.51 5.00 14.97
N GLU A 75 6.06 6.22 15.24
CA GLU A 75 6.26 6.86 16.53
C GLU A 75 4.90 6.96 17.17
N SER A 76 4.78 6.52 18.39
CA SER A 76 3.53 6.65 19.09
C SER A 76 3.46 8.03 19.69
N GLY A 77 2.29 8.59 19.64
CA GLY A 77 2.10 9.85 20.31
C GLY A 77 2.13 9.63 21.78
N SER A 78 2.38 10.67 22.49
CA SER A 78 2.44 10.56 23.91
C SER A 78 1.07 10.49 24.52
N GLY A 79 0.10 10.24 23.75
CA GLY A 79 -1.24 10.26 24.22
C GLY A 79 -1.54 9.27 25.28
N GLY A 80 -0.62 8.45 25.60
CA GLY A 80 -0.84 7.53 26.66
C GLY A 80 -2.13 6.79 26.50
N ALA A 81 -2.97 6.97 27.42
CA ALA A 81 -4.16 6.21 27.49
C ALA A 81 -5.01 6.36 26.28
N MET A 82 -4.99 7.50 25.71
CA MET A 82 -5.78 7.67 24.56
C MET A 82 -5.00 7.26 23.39
N GLY A 83 -3.83 6.96 23.66
CA GLY A 83 -2.81 6.51 22.82
C GLY A 83 -3.07 6.16 21.44
N GLY A 84 -4.00 6.55 20.95
CA GLY A 84 -4.26 6.12 19.65
C GLY A 84 -3.45 6.75 18.59
N GLN A 85 -2.74 7.80 18.89
CA GLN A 85 -2.08 8.53 17.83
C GLN A 85 -0.76 7.93 17.44
N SER A 86 -0.52 7.86 16.15
CA SER A 86 0.73 7.35 15.63
C SER A 86 1.09 8.17 14.41
N ARG A 87 2.37 8.31 14.18
CA ARG A 87 2.83 8.97 12.98
C ARG A 87 4.02 8.20 12.47
N LEU A 88 4.29 8.38 11.19
CA LEU A 88 5.42 7.70 10.58
C LEU A 88 6.72 8.33 11.06
N THR A 89 7.74 7.49 11.21
CA THR A 89 9.08 7.99 11.47
C THR A 89 9.63 8.59 10.18
N PRO A 90 10.68 9.41 10.27
CA PRO A 90 11.34 9.89 9.05
C PRO A 90 11.81 8.74 8.17
N ALA A 91 12.27 7.65 8.76
CA ALA A 91 12.69 6.49 7.98
C ALA A 91 11.54 5.93 7.17
N ALA A 92 10.35 5.85 7.77
CA ALA A 92 9.18 5.35 7.07
C ALA A 92 8.79 6.27 5.92
N GLU A 93 8.85 7.58 6.18
CA GLU A 93 8.51 8.55 5.14
C GLU A 93 9.45 8.43 3.95
N GLU A 94 10.74 8.29 4.24
CA GLU A 94 11.72 8.16 3.18
C GLU A 94 11.52 6.88 2.38
N MET A 95 11.20 5.79 3.06
CA MET A 95 10.96 4.53 2.39
C MET A 95 9.75 4.61 1.48
N LEU A 96 8.69 5.26 1.94
CA LEU A 96 7.50 5.39 1.12
C LEU A 96 7.77 6.23 -0.12
N ILE A 97 8.46 7.35 0.06
CA ILE A 97 8.78 8.20 -1.08
C ILE A 97 9.62 7.43 -2.08
N ALA A 98 10.63 6.71 -1.59
CA ALA A 98 11.50 5.94 -2.48
C ALA A 98 10.72 4.86 -3.22
N PHE A 99 9.84 4.16 -2.49
CA PHE A 99 9.07 3.11 -3.10
C PHE A 99 8.16 3.67 -4.20
N ARG A 100 7.49 4.79 -3.93
CA ARG A 100 6.62 5.40 -4.92
C ARG A 100 7.38 5.87 -6.15
N ARG A 101 8.59 6.37 -5.95
CA ARG A 101 9.42 6.79 -7.07
C ARG A 101 9.85 5.63 -7.95
N ILE A 102 9.90 4.43 -7.38
CA ILE A 102 10.23 3.24 -8.15
C ILE A 102 8.97 2.66 -8.79
N ALA A 103 7.92 2.51 -8.01
CA ALA A 103 6.74 1.77 -8.45
C ALA A 103 5.84 2.57 -9.39
N ASP A 104 5.64 3.86 -9.11
CA ASP A 104 4.68 4.63 -9.89
C ASP A 104 5.08 4.77 -11.36
N PRO A 105 6.33 5.09 -11.68
CA PRO A 105 6.70 5.17 -13.10
C PRO A 105 6.58 3.84 -13.82
N VAL A 106 6.82 2.72 -13.11
CA VAL A 106 6.67 1.42 -13.71
C VAL A 106 5.21 1.16 -14.07
N ASP A 107 4.31 1.52 -13.15
CA ASP A 107 2.89 1.34 -13.41
C ASP A 107 2.43 2.22 -14.57
N GLU A 108 2.91 3.45 -14.63
CA GLU A 108 2.57 4.35 -15.73
C GLU A 108 3.06 3.79 -17.05
N ASP A 109 4.27 3.24 -17.07
CA ASP A 109 4.82 2.67 -18.28
C ASP A 109 4.01 1.45 -18.74
N VAL A 110 3.61 0.62 -17.79
CA VAL A 110 2.79 -0.54 -18.10
C VAL A 110 1.46 -0.09 -18.71
N GLN A 111 0.84 0.95 -18.16
CA GLN A 111 -0.42 1.44 -18.69
C GLN A 111 -0.25 1.97 -20.11
N GLU A 112 0.82 2.70 -20.36
CA GLU A 112 1.08 3.23 -21.71
C GLU A 112 1.27 2.10 -22.72
N ARG A 113 2.05 1.09 -22.34
CA ARG A 113 2.28 -0.03 -23.25
C ARG A 113 0.99 -0.79 -23.51
N PHE A 114 0.16 -0.91 -22.46
CA PHE A 114 -1.10 -1.60 -22.61
C PHE A 114 -2.02 -0.87 -23.59
N MET A 115 -1.99 0.46 -23.60
CA MET A 115 -2.83 1.21 -24.52
C MET A 115 -2.54 0.84 -25.96
N ASP A 116 -1.31 0.49 -26.27
CA ASP A 116 -0.95 0.10 -27.62
C ASP A 116 -1.37 -1.32 -27.96
N GLU A 117 -1.53 -2.16 -26.94
CA GLU A 117 -1.80 -3.57 -27.16
C GLU A 117 -3.21 -4.01 -26.79
N GLN A 118 -4.01 -3.12 -26.24
CA GLN A 118 -5.25 -3.54 -25.63
C GLN A 118 -6.24 -4.21 -26.58
N GLU A 119 -6.14 -3.91 -27.87
CA GLU A 119 -7.02 -4.53 -28.83
C GLU A 119 -6.93 -6.04 -28.80
N HIS A 120 -5.75 -6.55 -28.50
CA HIS A 120 -5.54 -7.99 -28.48
C HIS A 120 -6.21 -8.67 -27.29
N PHE A 121 -6.71 -7.90 -26.36
CA PHE A 121 -7.36 -8.45 -25.17
C PHE A 121 -8.86 -8.20 -25.13
N ARG A 122 -9.38 -7.57 -26.17
CA ARG A 122 -10.82 -7.35 -26.23
C ARG A 122 -11.49 -8.55 -26.79
N ARG A 123 -12.52 -9.04 -26.16
CA ARG A 123 -13.21 -10.21 -26.66
C ARG A 123 -14.69 -10.08 -26.47
#